data_f5cab14dfc376a179ae7cee809000e0a
#
_entry.id   f5cab14dfc376a179ae7cee809000e0a
#
_cell.length_a   1.000
_cell.length_b   1.000
_cell.length_c   1.000
_cell.angle_alpha   90.00
_cell.angle_beta   90.00
_cell.angle_gamma   90.00
#
_symmetry.space_group_name_H-M   'P 1'
#
loop_
_entity.id
_entity.type
_entity.pdbx_description
1 polymer ?
#
loop_
_entity_poly.entity_id
_entity_poly.type
_entity_poly.pdbx_seq_one_letter_code
_entity_poly.pdbx_strand_id
1 'polypeptide(L)'
;METIKKSFFFFCFFIVGACSKIEIDVKNDNFNTSNGVLYKNDKSYTGSLKTIQDNGVIIVEQYRDGRKNGVAKTFYSNGAPRSLERYTKNRLHGLQNSWWPDGSKKSQALYANGQRNGIHYEWYNNGQLEREMRYKKGLQYGDQKGWKENGDLKFSYIFRKGKRYGFVGTNLCMSPYQ
;
A
#
# COMPACT_ATOMS: atom_id res chain seq x y z
N MET A 1 57.70 21.27 37.28
CA MET A 1 56.31 21.31 37.84
C MET A 1 55.35 21.31 36.64
N GLU A 2 55.01 20.11 36.18
CA GLU A 2 54.11 19.96 35.03
C GLU A 2 52.71 19.66 35.53
N THR A 3 51.78 20.54 35.14
CA THR A 3 50.35 20.42 35.46
C THR A 3 49.66 19.50 34.46
N ILE A 4 49.27 18.32 34.90
CA ILE A 4 48.49 17.34 34.13
C ILE A 4 47.05 17.82 33.99
N LYS A 5 46.67 18.23 32.80
CA LYS A 5 45.25 18.47 32.45
C LYS A 5 44.58 17.11 32.18
N LYS A 6 43.72 16.70 33.10
CA LYS A 6 42.80 15.59 32.92
C LYS A 6 41.68 16.02 31.94
N SER A 7 41.73 15.53 30.71
CA SER A 7 40.63 15.63 29.76
C SER A 7 39.63 14.54 30.07
N PHE A 8 38.44 14.95 30.52
CA PHE A 8 37.31 14.06 30.73
C PHE A 8 36.67 13.83 29.34
N PHE A 9 36.96 12.70 28.71
CA PHE A 9 36.26 12.23 27.53
C PHE A 9 34.92 11.64 27.97
N PHE A 10 33.84 12.40 27.75
CA PHE A 10 32.48 11.91 27.88
C PHE A 10 32.20 11.00 26.70
N PHE A 11 32.31 9.68 26.89
CA PHE A 11 31.96 8.68 25.90
C PHE A 11 30.42 8.60 25.88
N CYS A 12 29.80 9.41 25.01
CA CYS A 12 28.38 9.27 24.68
C CYS A 12 28.24 7.97 23.88
N PHE A 13 27.85 6.89 24.57
CA PHE A 13 27.44 5.65 23.93
C PHE A 13 26.10 5.90 23.22
N PHE A 14 26.16 6.37 21.98
CA PHE A 14 25.05 6.25 21.05
C PHE A 14 24.91 4.78 20.70
N ILE A 15 24.02 4.09 21.39
CA ILE A 15 23.50 2.80 20.91
C ILE A 15 22.60 3.15 19.72
N VAL A 16 23.21 3.34 18.56
CA VAL A 16 22.52 3.25 17.28
C VAL A 16 22.15 1.79 17.12
N GLY A 17 20.95 1.43 17.52
CA GLY A 17 20.34 0.18 17.11
C GLY A 17 20.33 0.14 15.60
N ALA A 18 21.39 -0.38 15.01
CA ALA A 18 21.46 -0.68 13.59
C ALA A 18 20.41 -1.77 13.32
N CYS A 19 19.20 -1.34 13.00
CA CYS A 19 18.24 -2.19 12.31
C CYS A 19 18.87 -2.47 10.94
N SER A 20 19.71 -3.49 10.87
CA SER A 20 20.31 -3.97 9.63
C SER A 20 19.14 -4.44 8.75
N LYS A 21 18.73 -3.57 7.82
CA LYS A 21 17.86 -3.94 6.72
C LYS A 21 18.62 -4.94 5.85
N ILE A 22 18.41 -6.22 6.11
CA ILE A 22 18.89 -7.26 5.21
C ILE A 22 17.98 -7.20 3.97
N GLU A 23 18.46 -6.54 2.91
CA GLU A 23 17.85 -6.66 1.58
C GLU A 23 18.41 -7.93 0.94
N ILE A 24 17.56 -8.91 0.71
CA ILE A 24 17.94 -10.20 0.10
C ILE A 24 17.35 -10.25 -1.30
N ASP A 25 18.19 -10.51 -2.31
CA ASP A 25 17.77 -10.80 -3.68
C ASP A 25 17.31 -12.27 -3.76
N VAL A 26 16.05 -12.49 -4.13
CA VAL A 26 15.41 -13.82 -4.16
C VAL A 26 16.06 -14.79 -5.14
N LYS A 27 16.76 -14.31 -6.17
CA LYS A 27 17.30 -15.16 -7.25
C LYS A 27 18.37 -16.17 -6.78
N ASN A 28 18.98 -15.95 -5.62
CA ASN A 28 20.09 -16.76 -5.12
C ASN A 28 19.84 -17.46 -3.78
N ASP A 29 18.67 -17.32 -3.17
CA ASP A 29 18.37 -17.88 -1.85
C ASP A 29 17.23 -18.91 -1.92
N ASN A 30 17.33 -19.97 -1.10
CA ASN A 30 16.34 -21.05 -0.97
C ASN A 30 15.05 -20.53 -0.29
N PHE A 31 14.28 -19.71 -1.03
CA PHE A 31 12.93 -19.32 -0.61
C PHE A 31 11.88 -20.23 -1.22
N ASN A 32 10.93 -20.64 -0.40
CA ASN A 32 9.73 -21.31 -0.84
C ASN A 32 8.49 -20.75 -0.12
N THR A 33 7.31 -20.92 -0.71
CA THR A 33 6.05 -20.50 -0.11
C THR A 33 5.11 -21.69 -0.02
N SER A 34 4.61 -21.95 1.18
CA SER A 34 3.61 -23.00 1.43
C SER A 34 2.49 -22.45 2.31
N ASN A 35 1.22 -22.67 1.91
CA ASN A 35 0.03 -22.20 2.64
C ASN A 35 0.07 -20.70 3.01
N GLY A 36 0.62 -19.86 2.12
CA GLY A 36 0.73 -18.42 2.33
C GLY A 36 1.79 -18.01 3.38
N VAL A 37 2.69 -18.92 3.74
CA VAL A 37 3.84 -18.69 4.61
C VAL A 37 5.10 -18.80 3.78
N LEU A 38 5.95 -17.76 3.85
CA LEU A 38 7.26 -17.71 3.21
C LEU A 38 8.29 -18.37 4.12
N TYR A 39 9.05 -19.29 3.56
CA TYR A 39 10.15 -19.99 4.22
C TYR A 39 11.48 -19.62 3.56
N LYS A 40 12.53 -19.62 4.35
CA LYS A 40 13.93 -19.60 3.90
C LYS A 40 14.66 -20.74 4.59
N ASN A 41 15.23 -21.68 3.80
CA ASN A 41 15.88 -22.89 4.35
C ASN A 41 14.96 -23.64 5.35
N ASP A 42 13.72 -23.88 4.96
CA ASP A 42 12.67 -24.58 5.72
C ASP A 42 12.25 -23.93 7.05
N LYS A 43 12.70 -22.71 7.32
CA LYS A 43 12.28 -21.90 8.47
C LYS A 43 11.42 -20.73 8.03
N SER A 44 10.35 -20.43 8.77
CA SER A 44 9.50 -19.28 8.49
C SER A 44 10.34 -17.99 8.51
N TYR A 45 10.24 -17.19 7.44
CA TYR A 45 11.11 -16.04 7.23
C TYR A 45 10.62 -14.80 8.01
N THR A 46 11.54 -14.12 8.68
CA THR A 46 11.32 -12.80 9.28
C THR A 46 12.39 -11.85 8.77
N GLY A 47 11.98 -10.74 8.13
CA GLY A 47 12.91 -9.76 7.56
C GLY A 47 12.29 -8.99 6.40
N SER A 48 13.11 -8.23 5.68
CA SER A 48 12.75 -7.54 4.43
C SER A 48 13.22 -8.35 3.25
N LEU A 49 12.33 -8.58 2.30
CA LEU A 49 12.59 -9.27 1.04
C LEU A 49 12.50 -8.28 -0.10
N LYS A 50 13.54 -8.19 -0.93
CA LYS A 50 13.57 -7.41 -2.16
C LYS A 50 13.51 -8.37 -3.35
N THR A 51 12.55 -8.14 -4.23
CA THR A 51 12.39 -8.88 -5.47
C THR A 51 12.48 -7.94 -6.65
N ILE A 52 13.21 -8.32 -7.68
CA ILE A 52 13.25 -7.60 -8.96
C ILE A 52 12.59 -8.50 -9.99
N GLN A 53 11.51 -8.01 -10.60
CA GLN A 53 10.80 -8.70 -11.66
C GLN A 53 11.53 -8.56 -13.01
N ASP A 54 11.25 -9.41 -13.98
CA ASP A 54 11.89 -9.38 -15.31
C ASP A 54 11.65 -8.07 -16.07
N ASN A 55 10.55 -7.36 -15.77
CA ASN A 55 10.24 -6.04 -16.31
C ASN A 55 10.92 -4.88 -15.54
N GLY A 56 11.84 -5.18 -14.61
CA GLY A 56 12.57 -4.19 -13.81
C GLY A 56 11.79 -3.59 -12.63
N VAL A 57 10.56 -4.05 -12.37
CA VAL A 57 9.79 -3.59 -11.19
C VAL A 57 10.44 -4.15 -9.92
N ILE A 58 10.67 -3.25 -8.95
CA ILE A 58 11.27 -3.60 -7.66
C ILE A 58 10.16 -3.67 -6.60
N ILE A 59 10.15 -4.76 -5.83
CA ILE A 59 9.22 -4.97 -4.72
C ILE A 59 10.04 -5.18 -3.46
N VAL A 60 9.72 -4.44 -2.39
CA VAL A 60 10.34 -4.60 -1.07
C VAL A 60 9.22 -4.85 -0.06
N GLU A 61 9.24 -6.00 0.57
CA GLU A 61 8.18 -6.47 1.47
C GLU A 61 8.75 -6.87 2.82
N GLN A 62 8.03 -6.55 3.89
CA GLN A 62 8.38 -6.95 5.24
C GLN A 62 7.59 -8.19 5.66
N TYR A 63 8.30 -9.15 6.22
CA TYR A 63 7.76 -10.42 6.70
C TYR A 63 8.03 -10.60 8.19
N ARG A 64 7.08 -11.24 8.88
CA ARG A 64 7.23 -11.76 10.24
C ARG A 64 6.60 -13.14 10.29
N ASP A 65 7.37 -14.14 10.75
CA ASP A 65 6.94 -15.54 10.82
C ASP A 65 6.37 -16.05 9.48
N GLY A 66 7.06 -15.70 8.37
CA GLY A 66 6.70 -16.06 7.01
C GLY A 66 5.48 -15.33 6.42
N ARG A 67 4.88 -14.39 7.13
CA ARG A 67 3.71 -13.65 6.66
C ARG A 67 4.05 -12.19 6.43
N LYS A 68 3.50 -11.59 5.37
CA LYS A 68 3.64 -10.14 5.15
C LYS A 68 3.13 -9.40 6.37
N ASN A 69 4.01 -8.61 6.99
CA ASN A 69 3.72 -7.87 8.20
C ASN A 69 4.60 -6.61 8.26
N GLY A 70 3.99 -5.45 8.15
CA GLY A 70 4.69 -4.18 8.02
C GLY A 70 4.45 -3.54 6.66
N VAL A 71 5.46 -2.87 6.12
CA VAL A 71 5.38 -2.07 4.89
C VAL A 71 5.80 -2.89 3.69
N ALA A 72 5.02 -2.81 2.61
CA ALA A 72 5.40 -3.23 1.27
C ALA A 72 5.52 -2.00 0.36
N LYS A 73 6.61 -1.90 -0.38
CA LYS A 73 6.88 -0.83 -1.35
C LYS A 73 7.12 -1.44 -2.72
N THR A 74 6.50 -0.88 -3.73
CA THR A 74 6.78 -1.23 -5.12
C THR A 74 7.32 0.00 -5.83
N PHE A 75 8.30 -0.20 -6.71
CA PHE A 75 8.89 0.84 -7.52
C PHE A 75 8.79 0.44 -8.99
N TYR A 76 8.63 1.41 -9.85
CA TYR A 76 8.77 1.24 -11.29
C TYR A 76 10.22 0.90 -11.66
N SER A 77 10.45 0.42 -12.87
CA SER A 77 11.80 0.11 -13.39
C SER A 77 12.74 1.33 -13.42
N ASN A 78 12.19 2.54 -13.50
CA ASN A 78 12.95 3.79 -13.40
C ASN A 78 13.25 4.22 -11.95
N GLY A 79 12.86 3.41 -10.95
CA GLY A 79 13.06 3.70 -9.52
C GLY A 79 11.99 4.61 -8.89
N ALA A 80 11.05 5.17 -9.66
CA ALA A 80 9.97 5.97 -9.11
C ALA A 80 9.02 5.12 -8.23
N PRO A 81 8.49 5.67 -7.12
CA PRO A 81 7.52 4.97 -6.29
C PRO A 81 6.27 4.60 -7.10
N ARG A 82 5.81 3.33 -6.98
CA ARG A 82 4.59 2.82 -7.61
C ARG A 82 3.49 2.58 -6.59
N SER A 83 3.81 1.93 -5.46
CA SER A 83 2.85 1.74 -4.38
C SER A 83 3.51 1.69 -3.00
N LEU A 84 2.72 2.06 -1.99
CA LEU A 84 3.03 1.91 -0.57
C LEU A 84 1.83 1.24 0.08
N GLU A 85 2.05 0.05 0.60
CA GLU A 85 1.04 -0.79 1.21
C GLU A 85 1.45 -1.18 2.62
N ARG A 86 0.48 -1.47 3.48
CA ARG A 86 0.73 -2.00 4.83
C ARG A 86 -0.01 -3.30 5.01
N TYR A 87 0.66 -4.25 5.66
CA TYR A 87 0.14 -5.58 5.90
C TYR A 87 0.19 -5.94 7.38
N THR A 88 -0.79 -6.71 7.82
CA THR A 88 -0.79 -7.41 9.11
C THR A 88 -1.19 -8.85 8.83
N LYS A 89 -0.26 -9.80 9.07
CA LYS A 89 -0.47 -11.26 8.85
C LYS A 89 -1.10 -11.55 7.45
N ASN A 90 -0.44 -11.11 6.38
CA ASN A 90 -0.86 -11.23 4.97
C ASN A 90 -2.12 -10.44 4.59
N ARG A 91 -2.71 -9.64 5.48
CA ARG A 91 -3.91 -8.85 5.19
C ARG A 91 -3.56 -7.37 5.07
N LEU A 92 -4.06 -6.71 4.03
CA LEU A 92 -3.96 -5.26 3.89
C LEU A 92 -4.57 -4.56 5.10
N HIS A 93 -3.86 -3.59 5.67
CA HIS A 93 -4.30 -2.82 6.82
C HIS A 93 -3.78 -1.38 6.75
N GLY A 94 -4.65 -0.42 7.10
CA GLY A 94 -4.30 1.00 7.06
C GLY A 94 -4.35 1.59 5.66
N LEU A 95 -3.72 2.76 5.51
CA LEU A 95 -3.74 3.54 4.28
C LEU A 95 -2.80 2.93 3.24
N GLN A 96 -3.32 2.75 2.03
CA GLN A 96 -2.60 2.34 0.83
C GLN A 96 -2.54 3.52 -0.12
N ASN A 97 -1.40 3.72 -0.75
CA ASN A 97 -1.21 4.76 -1.77
C ASN A 97 -0.57 4.15 -3.01
N SER A 98 -0.92 4.67 -4.17
CA SER A 98 -0.18 4.39 -5.41
C SER A 98 -0.01 5.67 -6.24
N TRP A 99 0.97 5.62 -7.13
CA TRP A 99 1.38 6.74 -7.97
C TRP A 99 1.55 6.29 -9.40
N TRP A 100 1.41 7.22 -10.31
CA TRP A 100 1.77 7.08 -11.70
C TRP A 100 3.30 7.16 -11.88
N PRO A 101 3.86 6.76 -13.04
CA PRO A 101 5.31 6.80 -13.27
C PRO A 101 5.93 8.20 -13.17
N ASP A 102 5.16 9.26 -13.36
CA ASP A 102 5.57 10.66 -13.22
C ASP A 102 5.52 11.17 -11.77
N GLY A 103 5.09 10.31 -10.81
CA GLY A 103 4.98 10.62 -9.40
C GLY A 103 3.66 11.25 -8.98
N SER A 104 2.74 11.55 -9.92
CA SER A 104 1.39 12.01 -9.60
C SER A 104 0.59 10.93 -8.88
N LYS A 105 -0.38 11.31 -8.05
CA LYS A 105 -1.23 10.36 -7.32
C LYS A 105 -2.07 9.55 -8.28
N LYS A 106 -2.14 8.24 -8.07
CA LYS A 106 -2.99 7.31 -8.82
C LYS A 106 -4.15 6.80 -7.97
N SER A 107 -3.90 6.37 -6.73
CA SER A 107 -4.97 5.92 -5.85
C SER A 107 -4.62 6.09 -4.37
N GLN A 108 -5.66 6.22 -3.56
CA GLN A 108 -5.56 6.20 -2.10
C GLN A 108 -6.75 5.40 -1.54
N ALA A 109 -6.47 4.45 -0.64
CA ALA A 109 -7.48 3.55 -0.13
C ALA A 109 -7.18 3.15 1.31
N LEU A 110 -8.21 3.09 2.15
CA LEU A 110 -8.10 2.59 3.52
C LEU A 110 -8.57 1.15 3.58
N TYR A 111 -7.80 0.30 4.26
CA TYR A 111 -8.11 -1.11 4.48
C TYR A 111 -8.13 -1.46 5.98
N ALA A 112 -9.05 -2.33 6.35
CA ALA A 112 -9.10 -2.97 7.66
C ALA A 112 -9.24 -4.47 7.49
N ASN A 113 -8.28 -5.26 8.01
CA ASN A 113 -8.28 -6.71 7.91
C ASN A 113 -8.46 -7.28 6.48
N GLY A 114 -7.82 -6.66 5.48
CA GLY A 114 -7.88 -7.04 4.08
C GLY A 114 -9.11 -6.53 3.33
N GLN A 115 -10.03 -5.86 4.00
CA GLN A 115 -11.26 -5.33 3.40
C GLN A 115 -11.17 -3.81 3.23
N ARG A 116 -11.68 -3.30 2.11
CA ARG A 116 -11.84 -1.86 1.89
C ARG A 116 -12.73 -1.25 2.99
N ASN A 117 -12.28 -0.14 3.58
CA ASN A 117 -13.00 0.53 4.65
C ASN A 117 -12.73 2.04 4.61
N GLY A 118 -13.77 2.87 4.50
CA GLY A 118 -13.61 4.30 4.30
C GLY A 118 -13.67 4.73 2.84
N ILE A 119 -13.10 5.87 2.52
CA ILE A 119 -13.16 6.45 1.18
C ILE A 119 -11.96 5.95 0.36
N HIS A 120 -12.22 5.57 -0.87
CA HIS A 120 -11.25 5.27 -1.90
C HIS A 120 -11.26 6.37 -2.95
N TYR A 121 -10.10 6.88 -3.27
CA TYR A 121 -9.87 7.85 -4.34
C TYR A 121 -9.04 7.22 -5.44
N GLU A 122 -9.39 7.53 -6.68
CA GLU A 122 -8.60 7.22 -7.87
C GLU A 122 -8.47 8.49 -8.71
N TRP A 123 -7.31 8.73 -9.28
CA TRP A 123 -7.01 9.90 -10.12
C TRP A 123 -6.48 9.48 -11.47
N TYR A 124 -6.85 10.22 -12.49
CA TYR A 124 -6.21 10.18 -13.79
C TYR A 124 -4.77 10.69 -13.72
N ASN A 125 -3.96 10.41 -14.73
CA ASN A 125 -2.56 10.85 -14.75
C ASN A 125 -2.41 12.40 -14.84
N ASN A 126 -3.42 13.10 -15.37
CA ASN A 126 -3.46 14.56 -15.37
C ASN A 126 -3.84 15.17 -14.00
N GLY A 127 -4.02 14.34 -12.96
CA GLY A 127 -4.37 14.76 -11.60
C GLY A 127 -5.88 14.97 -11.36
N GLN A 128 -6.71 14.87 -12.41
CA GLN A 128 -8.17 14.94 -12.27
C GLN A 128 -8.68 13.75 -11.45
N LEU A 129 -9.55 14.01 -10.47
CA LEU A 129 -10.20 12.94 -9.70
C LEU A 129 -11.06 12.10 -10.65
N GLU A 130 -10.80 10.79 -10.68
CA GLU A 130 -11.56 9.82 -11.46
C GLU A 130 -12.72 9.25 -10.65
N ARG A 131 -12.44 8.85 -9.38
CA ARG A 131 -13.47 8.21 -8.53
C ARG A 131 -13.31 8.58 -7.07
N GLU A 132 -14.46 8.74 -6.41
CA GLU A 132 -14.61 8.76 -4.95
C GLU A 132 -15.64 7.71 -4.57
N MET A 133 -15.19 6.64 -3.91
CA MET A 133 -16.00 5.48 -3.59
C MET A 133 -15.96 5.19 -2.09
N ARG A 134 -17.09 4.99 -1.45
CA ARG A 134 -17.18 4.70 -0.02
C ARG A 134 -17.39 3.22 0.24
N TYR A 135 -16.62 2.67 1.19
CA TYR A 135 -16.64 1.26 1.56
C TYR A 135 -16.77 1.08 3.07
N LYS A 136 -17.51 0.08 3.47
CA LYS A 136 -17.59 -0.41 4.85
C LYS A 136 -17.52 -1.92 4.86
N LYS A 137 -16.51 -2.49 5.53
CA LYS A 137 -16.27 -3.95 5.58
C LYS A 137 -16.28 -4.59 4.17
N GLY A 138 -15.61 -3.99 3.21
CA GLY A 138 -15.48 -4.47 1.83
C GLY A 138 -16.65 -4.15 0.90
N LEU A 139 -17.78 -3.72 1.42
CA LEU A 139 -18.99 -3.44 0.65
C LEU A 139 -19.14 -1.94 0.36
N GLN A 140 -19.59 -1.58 -0.82
CA GLN A 140 -19.96 -0.21 -1.15
C GLN A 140 -21.14 0.27 -0.30
N TYR A 141 -21.07 1.49 0.21
CA TYR A 141 -22.17 2.14 0.91
C TYR A 141 -22.12 3.67 0.72
N GLY A 142 -23.28 4.33 0.84
CA GLY A 142 -23.32 5.79 0.71
C GLY A 142 -22.93 6.26 -0.69
N ASP A 143 -22.40 7.48 -0.75
CA ASP A 143 -22.12 8.17 -2.02
C ASP A 143 -20.99 7.52 -2.79
N GLN A 144 -21.22 7.38 -4.09
CA GLN A 144 -20.26 6.88 -5.08
C GLN A 144 -20.26 7.87 -6.24
N LYS A 145 -19.12 8.42 -6.56
CA LYS A 145 -18.98 9.43 -7.61
C LYS A 145 -17.84 9.07 -8.55
N GLY A 146 -17.99 9.42 -9.80
CA GLY A 146 -16.94 9.29 -10.79
C GLY A 146 -17.01 10.40 -11.80
N TRP A 147 -15.87 10.77 -12.33
CA TRP A 147 -15.70 11.85 -13.29
C TRP A 147 -14.94 11.34 -14.51
N LYS A 148 -15.09 12.01 -15.62
CA LYS A 148 -14.27 11.85 -16.80
C LYS A 148 -12.96 12.62 -16.62
N GLU A 149 -12.00 12.37 -17.49
CA GLU A 149 -10.69 13.02 -17.46
C GLU A 149 -10.77 14.54 -17.66
N ASN A 150 -11.81 15.03 -18.38
CA ASN A 150 -12.11 16.45 -18.55
C ASN A 150 -12.85 17.09 -17.36
N GLY A 151 -13.12 16.32 -16.29
CA GLY A 151 -13.82 16.77 -15.09
C GLY A 151 -15.35 16.62 -15.11
N ASP A 152 -15.96 16.27 -16.25
CA ASP A 152 -17.39 16.03 -16.32
C ASP A 152 -17.83 14.88 -15.42
N LEU A 153 -19.00 15.01 -14.81
CA LEU A 153 -19.58 13.94 -13.99
C LEU A 153 -19.91 12.73 -14.87
N LYS A 154 -19.32 11.58 -14.55
CA LYS A 154 -19.56 10.30 -15.21
C LYS A 154 -20.68 9.51 -14.56
N PHE A 155 -20.70 9.48 -13.23
CA PHE A 155 -21.75 8.91 -12.43
C PHE A 155 -21.81 9.53 -11.04
N SER A 156 -23.00 9.53 -10.44
CA SER A 156 -23.20 9.86 -9.04
C SER A 156 -24.41 9.05 -8.53
N TYR A 157 -24.16 8.16 -7.58
CA TYR A 157 -25.23 7.36 -6.98
C TYR A 157 -24.96 7.10 -5.50
N ILE A 158 -26.02 6.78 -4.77
CA ILE A 158 -25.97 6.35 -3.38
C ILE A 158 -26.23 4.86 -3.31
N PHE A 159 -25.33 4.14 -2.63
CA PHE A 159 -25.51 2.71 -2.36
C PHE A 159 -26.18 2.50 -1.00
N ARG A 160 -27.41 1.99 -0.99
CA ARG A 160 -28.20 1.70 0.22
C ARG A 160 -28.83 0.31 0.11
N LYS A 161 -28.73 -0.49 1.18
CA LYS A 161 -29.33 -1.84 1.27
C LYS A 161 -29.10 -2.69 0.01
N GLY A 162 -27.87 -2.68 -0.53
CA GLY A 162 -27.52 -3.47 -1.71
C GLY A 162 -28.01 -2.90 -3.06
N LYS A 163 -28.68 -1.77 -3.09
CA LYS A 163 -29.21 -1.14 -4.31
C LYS A 163 -28.57 0.22 -4.58
N ARG A 164 -28.51 0.62 -5.85
CA ARG A 164 -28.00 1.92 -6.32
C ARG A 164 -29.16 2.85 -6.64
N TYR A 165 -29.07 4.11 -6.18
CA TYR A 165 -30.02 5.18 -6.42
C TYR A 165 -29.27 6.40 -6.93
N GLY A 166 -29.66 6.96 -8.07
CA GLY A 166 -29.08 8.16 -8.65
C GLY A 166 -28.65 8.00 -10.13
N PHE A 167 -27.76 8.86 -10.56
CA PHE A 167 -27.29 8.93 -11.94
C PHE A 167 -26.13 7.94 -12.19
N VAL A 168 -26.26 7.11 -13.24
CA VAL A 168 -25.18 6.25 -13.72
C VAL A 168 -25.10 6.39 -15.25
N GLY A 169 -24.10 7.14 -15.75
CA GLY A 169 -23.93 7.42 -17.17
C GLY A 169 -25.09 8.27 -17.73
N THR A 170 -25.60 7.92 -18.90
CA THR A 170 -26.74 8.60 -19.53
C THR A 170 -28.11 8.20 -18.99
N ASN A 171 -28.17 7.19 -18.13
CA ASN A 171 -29.41 6.64 -17.60
C ASN A 171 -29.58 6.98 -16.12
N LEU A 172 -30.72 7.54 -15.74
CA LEU A 172 -31.18 7.62 -14.36
C LEU A 172 -31.49 6.19 -13.88
N CYS A 173 -30.63 5.64 -13.02
CA CYS A 173 -31.00 4.44 -12.28
C CYS A 173 -31.86 4.83 -11.09
N MET A 174 -33.16 4.97 -11.35
CA MET A 174 -34.13 4.86 -10.30
C MET A 174 -34.42 3.37 -10.12
N SER A 175 -34.15 2.80 -8.95
CA SER A 175 -34.68 1.49 -8.62
C SER A 175 -36.22 1.64 -8.62
N PRO A 176 -36.93 0.92 -9.51
CA PRO A 176 -38.38 0.96 -9.42
C PRO A 176 -38.76 0.47 -8.02
N TYR A 177 -39.50 1.30 -7.29
CA TYR A 177 -40.30 0.82 -6.19
C TYR A 177 -41.36 -0.09 -6.80
N GLN A 178 -41.17 -1.35 -6.63
CA GLN A 178 -42.24 -2.35 -6.58
C GLN A 178 -42.00 -3.23 -5.38
#